data_6e633c223f927d3e7baf0bc2bba90ccd
#
_entry.id   6e633c223f927d3e7baf0bc2bba90ccd
#
_cell.length_a   1.000
_cell.length_b   1.000
_cell.length_c   1.000
_cell.angle_alpha   90.00
_cell.angle_beta   90.00
_cell.angle_gamma   90.00
#
_symmetry.space_group_name_H-M   'P 1'
#
loop_
_entity.id
_entity.type
_entity.pdbx_description
1 polymer ?
#
loop_
_entity_poly.entity_id
_entity_poly.type
_entity_poly.pdbx_seq_one_letter_code
_entity_poly.pdbx_strand_id
1 'polypeptide(L)'
;NYKNKQKVKNYLTDIVHSGKSKLDDNLNKYFTKDIKVNCFHPVNEFSGLDKFKDDYWLPLFDSFPDLERRTQLIIGGTFRDKIQVASISTLSGIFKKSWLGIKPNNKMVNLRCCEIHELKNDKIVESHILIDVIDLIFQTGVFPIHKSRGAESNWLNPINTDGVNFFEKDINISKLNLEQALIMQRSLNIKPELDTNSDKDLKLKLID
;
A
#
# COMPACT_ATOMS: atom_id res chain seq x y z
N ASN A 1 -14.81 10.44 8.22
CA ASN A 1 -13.86 9.38 7.84
C ASN A 1 -14.50 8.18 7.14
N TYR A 2 -15.66 7.70 7.62
CA TYR A 2 -16.37 6.56 7.02
C TYR A 2 -16.58 6.74 5.50
N LYS A 3 -17.21 7.85 5.08
CA LYS A 3 -17.52 8.17 3.69
C LYS A 3 -16.27 8.19 2.80
N ASN A 4 -15.17 8.74 3.30
CA ASN A 4 -13.91 8.82 2.57
C ASN A 4 -13.27 7.43 2.40
N LYS A 5 -13.29 6.60 3.45
CA LYS A 5 -12.84 5.20 3.36
C LYS A 5 -13.67 4.41 2.35
N GLN A 6 -15.00 4.58 2.38
CA GLN A 6 -15.90 3.91 1.44
C GLN A 6 -15.60 4.32 -0.01
N LYS A 7 -15.33 5.60 -0.24
CA LYS A 7 -14.97 6.09 -1.58
C LYS A 7 -13.68 5.45 -2.09
N VAL A 8 -12.63 5.42 -1.27
CA VAL A 8 -11.36 4.78 -1.65
C VAL A 8 -11.55 3.28 -1.85
N LYS A 9 -12.30 2.58 -0.98
CA LYS A 9 -12.62 1.17 -1.20
C LYS A 9 -13.29 0.94 -2.54
N ASN A 10 -14.28 1.76 -2.87
CA ASN A 10 -15.00 1.64 -4.15
C ASN A 10 -14.05 1.84 -5.33
N TYR A 11 -13.16 2.85 -5.27
CA TYR A 11 -12.11 3.04 -6.26
C TYR A 11 -11.24 1.78 -6.41
N LEU A 12 -10.69 1.28 -5.30
CA LEU A 12 -9.80 0.11 -5.30
C LEU A 12 -10.47 -1.14 -5.88
N THR A 13 -11.78 -1.26 -5.69
CA THR A 13 -12.57 -2.39 -6.23
C THR A 13 -12.92 -2.17 -7.69
N ASP A 14 -13.50 -1.01 -8.02
CA ASP A 14 -14.03 -0.73 -9.36
C ASP A 14 -12.93 -0.75 -10.41
N ILE A 15 -11.74 -0.17 -10.11
CA ILE A 15 -10.66 -0.03 -11.09
C ILE A 15 -10.14 -1.39 -11.55
N VAL A 16 -9.99 -2.34 -10.65
CA VAL A 16 -9.49 -3.68 -10.96
C VAL A 16 -10.60 -4.55 -11.54
N HIS A 17 -11.81 -4.48 -10.99
CA HIS A 17 -12.94 -5.28 -11.47
C HIS A 17 -13.33 -4.96 -12.92
N SER A 18 -13.31 -3.70 -13.30
CA SER A 18 -13.64 -3.28 -14.67
C SER A 18 -12.45 -3.33 -15.63
N GLY A 19 -11.23 -3.36 -15.11
CA GLY A 19 -10.01 -3.42 -15.91
C GLY A 19 -9.92 -2.24 -16.92
N LYS A 20 -9.34 -2.53 -18.07
CA LYS A 20 -9.14 -1.52 -19.13
C LYS A 20 -10.43 -0.95 -19.71
N SER A 21 -11.51 -1.72 -19.74
CA SER A 21 -12.75 -1.36 -20.46
C SER A 21 -13.42 -0.10 -19.92
N LYS A 22 -13.30 0.18 -18.61
CA LYS A 22 -13.87 1.36 -17.95
C LYS A 22 -12.82 2.18 -17.19
N LEU A 23 -11.57 2.07 -17.60
CA LEU A 23 -10.46 2.73 -16.91
C LEU A 23 -10.65 4.26 -16.89
N ASP A 24 -10.97 4.87 -18.03
CA ASP A 24 -11.20 6.32 -18.12
C ASP A 24 -12.39 6.78 -17.27
N ASP A 25 -13.49 6.03 -17.29
CA ASP A 25 -14.66 6.34 -16.48
C ASP A 25 -14.33 6.30 -14.98
N ASN A 26 -13.60 5.28 -14.54
CA ASN A 26 -13.19 5.14 -13.14
C ASN A 26 -12.20 6.22 -12.73
N LEU A 27 -11.21 6.53 -13.55
CA LEU A 27 -10.27 7.60 -13.24
C LEU A 27 -11.00 8.94 -13.12
N ASN A 28 -11.87 9.28 -14.08
CA ASN A 28 -12.68 10.50 -14.02
C ASN A 28 -13.67 10.52 -12.84
N LYS A 29 -14.21 9.35 -12.43
CA LYS A 29 -15.14 9.23 -11.30
C LYS A 29 -14.48 9.54 -9.96
N TYR A 30 -13.26 9.07 -9.74
CA TYR A 30 -12.62 9.10 -8.42
C TYR A 30 -11.58 10.21 -8.24
N PHE A 31 -10.91 10.65 -9.31
CA PHE A 31 -9.78 11.56 -9.24
C PHE A 31 -10.08 12.94 -9.83
N THR A 32 -9.26 13.92 -9.47
CA THR A 32 -9.21 15.20 -10.17
C THR A 32 -8.39 15.08 -11.45
N LYS A 33 -8.62 15.96 -12.44
CA LYS A 33 -7.88 15.94 -13.70
C LYS A 33 -6.38 16.17 -13.52
N ASP A 34 -6.02 16.98 -12.55
CA ASP A 34 -4.66 17.39 -12.18
C ASP A 34 -4.07 16.55 -11.05
N ILE A 35 -4.57 15.32 -10.86
CA ILE A 35 -4.07 14.38 -9.83
C ILE A 35 -2.56 14.36 -9.78
N LYS A 36 -1.99 14.44 -8.58
CA LYS A 36 -0.57 14.20 -8.32
C LYS A 36 -0.37 12.77 -7.88
N VAL A 37 0.55 12.07 -8.52
CA VAL A 37 0.85 10.68 -8.21
C VAL A 37 2.34 10.52 -7.91
N ASN A 38 2.62 10.01 -6.72
CA ASN A 38 3.96 9.67 -6.26
C ASN A 38 4.05 8.15 -6.20
N CYS A 39 4.79 7.56 -7.13
CA CYS A 39 4.96 6.13 -7.22
C CYS A 39 6.37 5.69 -6.82
N PHE A 40 6.53 4.38 -6.68
CA PHE A 40 7.82 3.72 -6.53
C PHE A 40 8.70 3.88 -7.78
N HIS A 41 10.00 3.71 -7.62
CA HIS A 41 10.92 3.64 -8.78
C HIS A 41 10.68 2.36 -9.61
N PRO A 42 10.72 2.39 -10.96
CA PRO A 42 11.08 3.51 -11.84
C PRO A 42 9.90 4.37 -12.34
N VAL A 43 8.70 4.16 -11.86
CA VAL A 43 7.52 4.94 -12.28
C VAL A 43 7.64 6.40 -11.82
N ASN A 44 8.14 6.61 -10.58
CA ASN A 44 8.41 7.92 -9.97
C ASN A 44 7.16 8.80 -9.83
N GLU A 45 7.33 10.12 -9.93
CA GLU A 45 6.25 11.09 -9.77
C GLU A 45 5.77 11.65 -11.10
N PHE A 46 4.48 11.88 -11.19
CA PHE A 46 3.84 12.52 -12.35
C PHE A 46 2.52 13.19 -11.95
N SER A 47 1.92 13.95 -12.88
CA SER A 47 0.64 14.61 -12.67
C SER A 47 -0.27 14.46 -13.88
N GLY A 48 -1.58 14.40 -13.63
CA GLY A 48 -2.62 14.30 -14.62
C GLY A 48 -3.14 12.88 -14.85
N LEU A 49 -4.43 12.79 -15.17
CA LEU A 49 -5.13 11.51 -15.37
C LEU A 49 -4.57 10.71 -16.55
N ASP A 50 -4.19 11.38 -17.64
CA ASP A 50 -3.69 10.72 -18.84
C ASP A 50 -2.38 9.98 -18.50
N LYS A 51 -1.45 10.64 -17.80
CA LYS A 51 -0.23 9.98 -17.35
C LYS A 51 -0.50 8.87 -16.35
N PHE A 52 -1.45 9.05 -15.43
CA PHE A 52 -1.81 8.00 -14.48
C PHE A 52 -2.35 6.76 -15.18
N LYS A 53 -3.13 6.97 -16.25
CA LYS A 53 -3.60 5.91 -17.11
C LYS A 53 -2.45 5.24 -17.89
N ASP A 54 -1.66 6.05 -18.62
CA ASP A 54 -0.71 5.54 -19.62
C ASP A 54 0.59 5.00 -18.99
N ASP A 55 1.09 5.64 -17.93
CA ASP A 55 2.36 5.28 -17.30
C ASP A 55 2.21 4.25 -16.17
N TYR A 56 1.01 4.10 -15.59
CA TYR A 56 0.80 3.19 -14.47
C TYR A 56 -0.25 2.10 -14.76
N TRP A 57 -1.52 2.46 -15.04
CA TRP A 57 -2.59 1.47 -15.11
C TRP A 57 -2.55 0.59 -16.35
N LEU A 58 -2.34 1.16 -17.54
CA LEU A 58 -2.30 0.38 -18.78
C LEU A 58 -1.13 -0.61 -18.79
N PRO A 59 0.12 -0.22 -18.42
CA PRO A 59 1.22 -1.17 -18.31
C PRO A 59 0.97 -2.28 -17.30
N LEU A 60 0.36 -1.95 -16.15
CA LEU A 60 0.01 -2.92 -15.12
C LEU A 60 -1.01 -3.94 -15.63
N PHE A 61 -2.11 -3.49 -16.22
CA PHE A 61 -3.12 -4.38 -16.82
C PHE A 61 -2.62 -5.16 -18.04
N ASP A 62 -1.66 -4.62 -18.80
CA ASP A 62 -1.04 -5.35 -19.90
C ASP A 62 -0.19 -6.49 -19.39
N SER A 63 0.49 -6.28 -18.30
CA SER A 63 1.39 -7.26 -17.70
C SER A 63 0.66 -8.33 -16.90
N PHE A 64 -0.48 -7.96 -16.30
CA PHE A 64 -1.32 -8.82 -15.49
C PHE A 64 -2.79 -8.74 -15.99
N PRO A 65 -3.14 -9.42 -17.09
CA PRO A 65 -4.47 -9.29 -17.71
C PRO A 65 -5.61 -9.84 -16.85
N ASP A 66 -5.29 -10.67 -15.86
CA ASP A 66 -6.20 -11.26 -14.88
C ASP A 66 -5.98 -10.67 -13.48
N LEU A 67 -5.56 -9.40 -13.40
CA LEU A 67 -5.24 -8.74 -12.14
C LEU A 67 -6.43 -8.73 -11.18
N GLU A 68 -6.21 -9.24 -10.00
CA GLU A 68 -7.14 -9.17 -8.87
C GLU A 68 -6.54 -8.36 -7.72
N ARG A 69 -7.39 -7.74 -6.91
CA ARG A 69 -6.98 -7.00 -5.71
C ARG A 69 -7.70 -7.52 -4.48
N ARG A 70 -6.92 -7.90 -3.49
CA ARG A 70 -7.40 -8.18 -2.14
C ARG A 70 -6.94 -7.09 -1.20
N THR A 71 -7.85 -6.24 -0.77
CA THR A 71 -7.59 -5.21 0.24
C THR A 71 -7.66 -5.83 1.63
N GLN A 72 -6.60 -5.64 2.43
CA GLN A 72 -6.49 -6.19 3.78
C GLN A 72 -6.75 -5.15 4.86
N LEU A 73 -6.39 -3.89 4.59
CA LEU A 73 -6.52 -2.80 5.55
C LEU A 73 -6.94 -1.51 4.84
N ILE A 74 -7.89 -0.80 5.42
CA ILE A 74 -8.20 0.59 5.05
C ILE A 74 -8.36 1.41 6.32
N ILE A 75 -7.55 2.44 6.47
CA ILE A 75 -7.63 3.41 7.54
C ILE A 75 -7.83 4.81 6.96
N GLY A 76 -8.55 5.67 7.67
CA GLY A 76 -8.79 7.04 7.23
C GLY A 76 -8.69 8.01 8.39
N GLY A 77 -8.12 9.16 8.15
CA GLY A 77 -7.93 10.18 9.16
C GLY A 77 -7.61 11.55 8.55
N THR A 78 -7.35 12.50 9.44
CA THR A 78 -6.82 13.80 9.09
C THR A 78 -5.38 13.89 9.59
N PHE A 79 -4.48 14.21 8.70
CA PHE A 79 -3.07 14.41 9.01
C PHE A 79 -2.60 15.72 8.39
N ARG A 80 -2.07 16.64 9.21
CA ARG A 80 -1.65 17.99 8.77
C ARG A 80 -2.75 18.71 7.98
N ASP A 81 -3.96 18.71 8.51
CA ASP A 81 -5.18 19.30 7.93
C ASP A 81 -5.62 18.71 6.58
N LYS A 82 -5.02 17.63 6.15
CA LYS A 82 -5.38 16.88 4.95
C LYS A 82 -6.18 15.64 5.30
N ILE A 83 -7.27 15.40 4.58
CA ILE A 83 -8.05 14.17 4.70
C ILE A 83 -7.32 13.08 3.91
N GLN A 84 -6.88 12.04 4.60
CA GLN A 84 -6.14 10.95 3.97
C GLN A 84 -6.78 9.59 4.28
N VAL A 85 -6.70 8.71 3.30
CA VAL A 85 -7.08 7.30 3.43
C VAL A 85 -5.92 6.45 2.95
N ALA A 86 -5.43 5.58 3.82
CA ALA A 86 -4.40 4.62 3.52
C ALA A 86 -4.99 3.22 3.35
N SER A 87 -4.41 2.43 2.46
CA SER A 87 -4.79 1.04 2.25
C SER A 87 -3.56 0.15 2.07
N ILE A 88 -3.69 -1.10 2.53
CA ILE A 88 -2.78 -2.18 2.23
C ILE A 88 -3.55 -3.23 1.46
N SER A 89 -3.00 -3.66 0.34
CA SER A 89 -3.61 -4.64 -0.56
C SER A 89 -2.56 -5.61 -1.09
N THR A 90 -3.02 -6.77 -1.52
CA THR A 90 -2.27 -7.65 -2.42
C THR A 90 -2.91 -7.61 -3.79
N LEU A 91 -2.12 -7.34 -4.82
CA LEU A 91 -2.48 -7.50 -6.22
C LEU A 91 -1.96 -8.87 -6.67
N SER A 92 -2.83 -9.68 -7.25
CA SER A 92 -2.48 -11.03 -7.71
C SER A 92 -2.85 -11.20 -9.17
N GLY A 93 -2.01 -11.88 -9.93
CA GLY A 93 -2.28 -12.16 -11.33
C GLY A 93 -1.17 -12.97 -11.98
N ILE A 94 -1.43 -13.49 -13.18
CA ILE A 94 -0.41 -14.18 -13.97
C ILE A 94 0.44 -13.15 -14.70
N PHE A 95 1.74 -13.14 -14.44
CA PHE A 95 2.68 -12.22 -15.05
C PHE A 95 2.97 -12.62 -16.50
N LYS A 96 2.28 -12.00 -17.47
CA LYS A 96 2.24 -12.36 -18.90
C LYS A 96 3.13 -11.52 -19.79
N LYS A 97 3.29 -10.22 -19.52
CA LYS A 97 4.10 -9.30 -20.31
C LYS A 97 5.14 -8.60 -19.44
N SER A 98 6.25 -8.20 -20.05
CA SER A 98 7.29 -7.44 -19.33
C SER A 98 6.72 -6.17 -18.69
N TRP A 99 7.06 -5.94 -17.43
CA TRP A 99 6.70 -4.76 -16.67
C TRP A 99 7.94 -4.21 -15.98
N LEU A 100 8.18 -2.90 -16.11
CA LEU A 100 9.33 -2.21 -15.52
C LEU A 100 10.70 -2.85 -15.89
N GLY A 101 10.80 -3.40 -17.09
CA GLY A 101 12.01 -4.13 -17.52
C GLY A 101 12.13 -5.56 -16.99
N ILE A 102 11.23 -6.00 -16.10
CA ILE A 102 11.22 -7.37 -15.56
C ILE A 102 10.54 -8.29 -16.56
N LYS A 103 11.21 -9.40 -16.88
CA LYS A 103 10.69 -10.41 -17.82
C LYS A 103 9.59 -11.24 -17.16
N PRO A 104 8.49 -11.56 -17.88
CA PRO A 104 7.40 -12.38 -17.36
C PRO A 104 7.85 -13.83 -17.13
N ASN A 105 7.30 -14.45 -16.11
CA ASN A 105 7.51 -15.87 -15.79
C ASN A 105 6.31 -16.76 -16.14
N ASN A 106 5.20 -16.17 -16.61
CA ASN A 106 3.92 -16.84 -16.88
C ASN A 106 3.34 -17.61 -15.68
N LYS A 107 3.68 -17.19 -14.48
CA LYS A 107 3.17 -17.77 -13.22
C LYS A 107 2.36 -16.73 -12.45
N MET A 108 1.55 -17.23 -11.51
CA MET A 108 0.90 -16.40 -10.52
C MET A 108 1.95 -15.68 -9.68
N VAL A 109 1.79 -14.38 -9.53
CA VAL A 109 2.59 -13.54 -8.63
C VAL A 109 1.68 -12.72 -7.73
N ASN A 110 2.20 -12.34 -6.57
CA ASN A 110 1.51 -11.54 -5.58
C ASN A 110 2.33 -10.27 -5.31
N LEU A 111 1.75 -9.12 -5.59
CA LEU A 111 2.38 -7.82 -5.38
C LEU A 111 1.79 -7.17 -4.14
N ARG A 112 2.61 -6.92 -3.13
CA ARG A 112 2.22 -6.11 -1.97
C ARG A 112 2.10 -4.66 -2.41
N CYS A 113 0.99 -4.03 -2.08
CA CYS A 113 0.69 -2.66 -2.46
C CYS A 113 0.22 -1.87 -1.24
N CYS A 114 0.86 -0.73 -1.01
CA CYS A 114 0.43 0.26 -0.02
C CYS A 114 0.09 1.55 -0.77
N GLU A 115 -1.08 2.11 -0.49
CA GLU A 115 -1.53 3.35 -1.12
C GLU A 115 -2.03 4.32 -0.06
N ILE A 116 -1.70 5.61 -0.23
CA ILE A 116 -2.23 6.71 0.58
C ILE A 116 -2.84 7.73 -0.38
N HIS A 117 -4.11 8.05 -0.18
CA HIS A 117 -4.85 8.97 -1.00
C HIS A 117 -5.28 10.19 -0.20
N GLU A 118 -4.97 11.39 -0.68
CA GLU A 118 -5.51 12.64 -0.18
C GLU A 118 -6.82 12.94 -0.89
N LEU A 119 -7.87 13.25 -0.10
CA LEU A 119 -9.20 13.62 -0.63
C LEU A 119 -9.49 15.10 -0.37
N LYS A 120 -10.00 15.77 -1.41
CA LYS A 120 -10.50 17.14 -1.34
C LYS A 120 -11.74 17.25 -2.22
N ASN A 121 -12.80 17.90 -1.70
CA ASN A 121 -14.05 18.09 -2.44
C ASN A 121 -14.59 16.80 -3.07
N ASP A 122 -14.55 15.72 -2.29
CA ASP A 122 -15.07 14.41 -2.69
C ASP A 122 -14.32 13.74 -3.86
N LYS A 123 -13.09 14.18 -4.16
CA LYS A 123 -12.19 13.60 -5.17
C LYS A 123 -10.82 13.32 -4.57
N ILE A 124 -10.12 12.36 -5.15
CA ILE A 124 -8.70 12.10 -4.84
C ILE A 124 -7.87 13.11 -5.62
N VAL A 125 -7.06 13.88 -4.91
CA VAL A 125 -6.21 14.95 -5.47
C VAL A 125 -4.73 14.59 -5.49
N GLU A 126 -4.32 13.68 -4.59
CA GLU A 126 -2.95 13.19 -4.52
C GLU A 126 -2.95 11.71 -4.10
N SER A 127 -2.06 10.94 -4.69
CA SER A 127 -1.88 9.52 -4.39
C SER A 127 -0.41 9.19 -4.22
N HIS A 128 -0.09 8.47 -3.16
CA HIS A 128 1.21 7.85 -2.95
C HIS A 128 1.02 6.35 -3.09
N ILE A 129 1.74 5.71 -4.01
CA ILE A 129 1.59 4.30 -4.34
C ILE A 129 2.94 3.62 -4.22
N LEU A 130 2.99 2.57 -3.42
CA LEU A 130 4.16 1.72 -3.26
C LEU A 130 3.79 0.27 -3.59
N ILE A 131 4.46 -0.29 -4.59
CA ILE A 131 4.41 -1.73 -4.90
C ILE A 131 5.78 -2.33 -4.63
N ASP A 132 5.79 -3.52 -4.04
CA ASP A 132 7.01 -4.27 -3.77
C ASP A 132 7.55 -4.92 -5.06
N VAL A 133 8.25 -4.11 -5.87
CA VAL A 133 8.86 -4.56 -7.12
C VAL A 133 10.05 -5.49 -6.85
N ILE A 134 10.72 -5.35 -5.71
CA ILE A 134 11.84 -6.22 -5.34
C ILE A 134 11.32 -7.65 -5.14
N ASP A 135 10.20 -7.81 -4.46
CA ASP A 135 9.57 -9.12 -4.29
C ASP A 135 9.09 -9.71 -5.63
N LEU A 136 8.61 -8.87 -6.58
CA LEU A 136 8.30 -9.33 -7.93
C LEU A 136 9.55 -9.92 -8.63
N ILE A 137 10.68 -9.23 -8.56
CA ILE A 137 11.95 -9.74 -9.14
C ILE A 137 12.30 -11.08 -8.50
N PHE A 138 12.14 -11.20 -7.19
CA PHE A 138 12.36 -12.46 -6.47
C PHE A 138 11.43 -13.58 -6.96
N GLN A 139 10.14 -13.33 -7.11
CA GLN A 139 9.15 -14.28 -7.59
C GLN A 139 9.39 -14.73 -9.04
N THR A 140 10.06 -13.92 -9.87
CA THR A 140 10.44 -14.32 -11.22
C THR A 140 11.65 -15.27 -11.27
N GLY A 141 12.34 -15.46 -10.16
CA GLY A 141 13.54 -16.30 -10.06
C GLY A 141 14.82 -15.67 -10.62
N VAL A 142 14.79 -14.37 -10.97
CA VAL A 142 15.94 -13.62 -11.57
C VAL A 142 16.50 -12.63 -10.55
N PHE A 143 16.47 -12.96 -9.27
CA PHE A 143 16.98 -12.08 -8.24
C PHE A 143 18.51 -12.01 -8.26
N PRO A 144 19.13 -10.83 -8.41
CA PRO A 144 20.57 -10.71 -8.65
C PRO A 144 21.43 -10.90 -7.39
N ILE A 145 20.82 -11.02 -6.22
CA ILE A 145 21.50 -11.15 -4.94
C ILE A 145 21.37 -12.61 -4.46
N HIS A 146 22.41 -13.13 -3.80
CA HIS A 146 22.33 -14.46 -3.19
C HIS A 146 21.17 -14.55 -2.22
N LYS A 147 20.47 -15.69 -2.23
CA LYS A 147 19.40 -15.97 -1.27
C LYS A 147 19.91 -15.78 0.16
N SER A 148 19.12 -15.14 0.99
CA SER A 148 19.44 -15.02 2.40
C SER A 148 19.44 -16.40 3.05
N ARG A 149 20.11 -16.53 4.18
CA ARG A 149 20.11 -17.77 4.98
C ARG A 149 18.81 -17.93 5.81
N GLY A 150 17.98 -16.90 5.84
CA GLY A 150 16.70 -16.88 6.54
C GLY A 150 15.52 -17.04 5.60
N ALA A 151 14.31 -16.97 6.15
CA ALA A 151 13.08 -16.92 5.36
C ALA A 151 12.92 -15.53 4.76
N GLU A 152 13.00 -15.45 3.43
CA GLU A 152 12.68 -14.24 2.67
C GLU A 152 11.20 -14.26 2.28
N SER A 153 10.61 -13.09 2.11
CA SER A 153 9.21 -12.93 1.63
C SER A 153 8.16 -13.61 2.51
N ASN A 154 8.43 -13.77 3.79
CA ASN A 154 7.51 -14.43 4.74
C ASN A 154 6.40 -13.47 5.18
N TRP A 155 5.78 -12.75 4.24
CA TRP A 155 4.64 -11.93 4.53
C TRP A 155 3.38 -12.77 4.56
N LEU A 156 2.93 -13.07 5.77
CA LEU A 156 1.63 -13.71 5.95
C LEU A 156 0.55 -12.62 5.84
N ASN A 157 -0.28 -12.74 4.80
CA ASN A 157 -1.48 -11.91 4.70
C ASN A 157 -2.38 -12.19 5.91
N PRO A 158 -3.08 -11.15 6.44
CA PRO A 158 -4.09 -11.37 7.46
C PRO A 158 -5.09 -12.46 7.01
N ILE A 159 -5.38 -13.40 7.88
CA ILE A 159 -6.32 -14.51 7.61
C ILE A 159 -7.73 -13.97 7.40
N ASN A 160 -8.06 -12.88 8.09
CA ASN A 160 -9.35 -12.20 8.03
C ASN A 160 -9.25 -10.82 7.35
N THR A 161 -10.40 -10.21 7.11
CA THR A 161 -10.52 -8.86 6.53
C THR A 161 -10.95 -7.81 7.56
N ASP A 162 -10.65 -8.01 8.83
CA ASP A 162 -11.07 -7.10 9.92
C ASP A 162 -10.50 -5.70 9.77
N GLY A 163 -9.35 -5.57 9.08
CA GLY A 163 -8.77 -4.29 8.70
C GLY A 163 -9.59 -3.49 7.68
N VAL A 164 -10.59 -4.10 7.04
CA VAL A 164 -11.52 -3.46 6.09
C VAL A 164 -12.88 -3.25 6.73
N ASN A 165 -12.91 -2.87 7.98
CA ASN A 165 -14.13 -2.67 8.72
C ASN A 165 -14.68 -1.24 8.52
N PHE A 166 -15.96 -1.13 8.14
CA PHE A 166 -16.66 0.11 7.85
C PHE A 166 -17.76 0.48 8.88
N PHE A 167 -17.80 -0.16 10.03
CA PHE A 167 -18.72 0.25 11.07
C PHE A 167 -18.37 1.64 11.61
N GLU A 168 -19.36 2.48 11.84
CA GLU A 168 -19.19 3.69 12.62
C GLU A 168 -18.74 3.29 14.02
N LYS A 169 -17.55 3.70 14.39
CA LYS A 169 -17.00 3.48 15.73
C LYS A 169 -17.14 4.77 16.54
N ASP A 170 -17.30 4.62 17.84
CA ASP A 170 -17.20 5.73 18.77
C ASP A 170 -15.88 6.49 18.54
N ILE A 171 -16.00 7.81 18.37
CA ILE A 171 -14.87 8.68 18.10
C ILE A 171 -13.87 8.69 19.27
N ASN A 172 -14.35 8.49 20.49
CA ASN A 172 -13.51 8.47 21.69
C ASN A 172 -12.66 7.19 21.72
N ILE A 173 -13.26 6.04 21.38
CA ILE A 173 -12.52 4.77 21.26
C ILE A 173 -11.48 4.89 20.14
N SER A 174 -11.82 5.53 19.02
CA SER A 174 -10.87 5.73 17.92
C SER A 174 -9.69 6.63 18.32
N LYS A 175 -9.93 7.66 19.12
CA LYS A 175 -8.87 8.53 19.68
C LYS A 175 -7.98 7.77 20.65
N LEU A 176 -8.58 7.01 21.58
CA LEU A 176 -7.83 6.19 22.53
C LEU A 176 -6.92 5.19 21.82
N ASN A 177 -7.44 4.47 20.82
CA ASN A 177 -6.65 3.52 20.03
C ASN A 177 -5.48 4.21 19.29
N LEU A 178 -5.70 5.43 18.77
CA LEU A 178 -4.64 6.20 18.14
C LEU A 178 -3.56 6.60 19.15
N GLU A 179 -3.94 7.05 20.33
CA GLU A 179 -2.99 7.41 21.40
C GLU A 179 -2.15 6.20 21.81
N GLN A 180 -2.77 5.05 22.01
CA GLN A 180 -2.06 3.81 22.34
C GLN A 180 -1.07 3.42 21.25
N ALA A 181 -1.47 3.48 19.96
CA ALA A 181 -0.58 3.19 18.84
C ALA A 181 0.61 4.16 18.79
N LEU A 182 0.39 5.45 19.06
CA LEU A 182 1.47 6.45 19.10
C LEU A 182 2.41 6.24 20.29
N ILE A 183 1.89 5.83 21.46
CA ILE A 183 2.72 5.48 22.62
C ILE A 183 3.61 4.27 22.27
N MET A 184 3.03 3.21 21.70
CA MET A 184 3.80 2.05 21.26
C MET A 184 4.89 2.43 20.26
N GLN A 185 4.56 3.23 19.24
CA GLN A 185 5.55 3.68 18.25
C GLN A 185 6.68 4.50 18.87
N ARG A 186 6.35 5.39 19.81
CA ARG A 186 7.37 6.19 20.52
C ARG A 186 8.28 5.32 21.37
N SER A 187 7.74 4.33 22.07
CA SER A 187 8.52 3.41 22.89
C SER A 187 9.54 2.58 22.08
N LEU A 188 9.22 2.22 20.84
CA LEU A 188 10.14 1.55 19.92
C LEU A 188 11.33 2.42 19.50
N ASN A 189 11.20 3.74 19.58
CA ASN A 189 12.26 4.69 19.20
C ASN A 189 13.15 5.09 20.40
N ILE A 190 12.87 4.61 21.60
CA ILE A 190 13.74 4.83 22.77
C ILE A 190 15.00 3.96 22.58
N LYS A 191 16.13 4.61 22.34
CA LYS A 191 17.42 3.90 22.36
C LYS A 191 17.62 3.31 23.75
N PRO A 192 17.89 2.02 23.89
CA PRO A 192 18.28 1.48 25.19
C PRO A 192 19.54 2.25 25.65
N GLU A 193 19.49 2.84 26.84
CA GLU A 193 20.70 3.36 27.47
C GLU A 193 21.62 2.17 27.71
N LEU A 194 22.69 2.10 26.92
CA LEU A 194 23.77 1.15 27.19
C LEU A 194 24.47 1.65 28.47
N ASP A 195 24.19 0.97 29.56
CA ASP A 195 24.94 1.18 30.79
C ASP A 195 26.37 0.67 30.57
N THR A 196 27.28 1.59 30.21
CA THR A 196 28.68 1.32 29.91
C THR A 196 29.51 0.97 31.17
N ASN A 197 28.90 0.97 32.34
CA ASN A 197 29.59 0.76 33.61
C ASN A 197 29.51 -0.65 34.17
N SER A 198 28.85 -1.59 33.51
CA SER A 198 28.86 -2.99 33.96
C SER A 198 29.43 -3.89 32.88
N ASP A 199 30.66 -4.30 33.09
CA ASP A 199 31.38 -5.34 32.32
C ASP A 199 30.72 -6.73 32.38
N LYS A 200 29.52 -6.87 32.87
CA LYS A 200 28.94 -8.20 33.14
C LYS A 200 27.43 -8.32 32.98
N ASP A 201 26.68 -7.62 32.28
CA ASP A 201 25.31 -8.04 31.92
C ASP A 201 24.63 -6.97 31.06
N LEU A 202 24.52 -7.20 29.76
CA LEU A 202 23.57 -6.55 28.89
C LEU A 202 22.13 -6.90 29.34
N LYS A 203 21.63 -6.20 30.34
CA LYS A 203 20.21 -6.27 30.70
C LYS A 203 19.43 -5.32 29.78
N LEU A 204 18.81 -5.86 28.76
CA LEU A 204 17.68 -5.20 28.10
C LEU A 204 16.61 -4.98 29.19
N LYS A 205 16.43 -3.75 29.65
CA LYS A 205 15.22 -3.37 30.37
C LYS A 205 14.07 -3.35 29.35
N LEU A 206 13.34 -4.43 29.25
CA LEU A 206 11.98 -4.41 28.73
C LEU A 206 11.15 -3.62 29.74
N ILE A 207 10.46 -2.61 29.25
CA ILE A 207 9.54 -1.78 30.03
C ILE A 207 8.36 -2.67 30.40
N ASP A 208 8.07 -2.77 31.71
CA ASP A 208 6.85 -3.37 32.26
C ASP A 208 5.59 -2.62 31.79
#